data_972cf0760e96c3b281ded13f69b27e6e
#
_entry.id   972cf0760e96c3b281ded13f69b27e6e
#
_cell.length_a   1.000
_cell.length_b   1.000
_cell.length_c   1.000
_cell.angle_alpha   90.00
_cell.angle_beta   90.00
_cell.angle_gamma   90.00
#
_symmetry.space_group_name_H-M   'P 1'
#
loop_
_entity.id
_entity.type
_entity.pdbx_description
1 polymer ?
#
loop_
_entity_poly.entity_id
_entity_poly.type
_entity_poly.pdbx_seq_one_letter_code
_entity_poly.pdbx_strand_id
1 'polypeptide(L)'
;MPSTVFTALLCLFSPKKGTGFFISTYNKNFYNGKTMPNLVLPTRTLYVVNKAIDLFHHRGFHLIGVDRIVKESEITKATFYNYFHSKERLIEICLMVQKEKLQEQVVAMVEYDLSTPTIDKLKKLYDLHTDLEGLYYLLFKAIFEIKNSYPKAYQTAMRYRTWLKMKFTVSLEC
;
A
#
# COMPACT_ATOMS: atom_id res chain seq x y z
N MET A 1 4.16 9.06 -32.85
CA MET A 1 4.16 7.65 -32.39
C MET A 1 3.65 7.64 -30.95
N PRO A 2 2.49 7.06 -30.65
CA PRO A 2 2.09 6.90 -29.25
C PRO A 2 3.05 5.91 -28.60
N SER A 3 3.64 6.32 -27.49
CA SER A 3 4.64 5.52 -26.78
C SER A 3 4.07 4.15 -26.43
N THR A 4 4.87 3.11 -26.55
CA THR A 4 4.57 1.70 -26.23
C THR A 4 3.94 1.52 -24.85
N VAL A 5 4.22 2.43 -23.92
CA VAL A 5 3.65 2.50 -22.57
C VAL A 5 2.14 2.81 -22.60
N PHE A 6 1.70 3.67 -23.50
CA PHE A 6 0.30 4.06 -23.60
C PHE A 6 -0.57 2.94 -24.19
N THR A 7 -0.03 2.20 -25.17
CA THR A 7 -0.71 1.02 -25.73
C THR A 7 -0.79 -0.12 -24.73
N ALA A 8 0.23 -0.29 -23.92
CA ALA A 8 0.31 -1.27 -22.86
C ALA A 8 -0.72 -1.02 -21.75
N LEU A 9 -0.89 0.23 -21.35
CA LEU A 9 -1.92 0.60 -20.38
C LEU A 9 -3.33 0.40 -20.93
N LEU A 10 -3.56 0.63 -22.22
CA LEU A 10 -4.86 0.39 -22.88
C LEU A 10 -5.28 -1.09 -22.89
N CYS A 11 -4.32 -2.02 -23.03
CA CYS A 11 -4.62 -3.45 -22.95
C CYS A 11 -5.03 -3.94 -21.55
N LEU A 12 -4.58 -3.25 -20.49
CA LEU A 12 -4.95 -3.54 -19.10
C LEU A 12 -6.43 -3.33 -18.80
N PHE A 13 -7.05 -2.41 -19.53
CA PHE A 13 -8.41 -1.97 -19.26
C PHE A 13 -9.45 -2.54 -20.23
N SER A 14 -9.06 -3.43 -21.15
CA SER A 14 -10.00 -4.12 -22.01
C SER A 14 -10.73 -5.21 -21.23
N PRO A 15 -12.07 -5.18 -21.12
CA PRO A 15 -12.81 -6.19 -20.38
C PRO A 15 -12.72 -7.52 -21.14
N LYS A 16 -12.00 -8.49 -20.63
CA LYS A 16 -12.10 -9.89 -21.11
C LYS A 16 -13.50 -10.40 -20.80
N LYS A 17 -14.33 -10.58 -21.82
CA LYS A 17 -15.60 -11.29 -21.71
C LYS A 17 -15.33 -12.70 -21.20
N GLY A 18 -15.82 -13.01 -20.02
CA GLY A 18 -16.07 -14.38 -19.59
C GLY A 18 -15.03 -15.00 -18.66
N THR A 19 -14.85 -14.50 -17.43
CA THR A 19 -14.44 -15.35 -16.30
C THR A 19 -14.99 -14.79 -14.99
N GLY A 20 -16.23 -15.11 -14.69
CA GLY A 20 -16.88 -14.84 -13.41
C GLY A 20 -16.40 -15.75 -12.28
N PHE A 21 -15.11 -16.13 -12.22
CA PHE A 21 -14.65 -17.14 -11.25
C PHE A 21 -13.36 -16.79 -10.49
N PHE A 22 -12.99 -15.52 -10.37
CA PHE A 22 -11.70 -15.18 -9.75
C PHE A 22 -11.77 -14.31 -8.49
N ILE A 23 -12.93 -14.21 -7.84
CA ILE A 23 -13.09 -13.36 -6.63
C ILE A 23 -12.44 -13.98 -5.38
N SER A 24 -12.25 -15.30 -5.33
CA SER A 24 -11.74 -15.98 -4.13
C SER A 24 -10.24 -16.28 -4.12
N THR A 25 -9.54 -16.16 -5.24
CA THR A 25 -8.15 -16.62 -5.36
C THR A 25 -7.10 -15.51 -5.21
N TYR A 26 -7.51 -14.25 -5.26
CA TYR A 26 -6.57 -13.11 -5.25
C TYR A 26 -5.90 -12.86 -3.91
N ASN A 27 -6.49 -13.38 -2.83
CA ASN A 27 -5.97 -13.20 -1.46
C ASN A 27 -5.03 -14.34 -1.00
N LYS A 28 -4.80 -15.38 -1.80
CA LYS A 28 -4.11 -16.60 -1.31
C LYS A 28 -2.74 -16.92 -1.90
N ASN A 29 -2.32 -16.42 -3.05
CA ASN A 29 -1.21 -17.05 -3.78
C ASN A 29 0.01 -16.19 -4.16
N PHE A 30 0.17 -14.97 -3.65
CA PHE A 30 1.32 -14.13 -4.05
C PHE A 30 2.47 -14.04 -3.02
N TYR A 31 2.40 -14.74 -1.91
CA TYR A 31 3.46 -14.79 -0.92
C TYR A 31 3.78 -16.24 -0.56
N ASN A 32 4.67 -16.92 -1.30
CA ASN A 32 5.34 -18.16 -0.89
C ASN A 32 4.60 -18.98 0.20
N GLY A 33 3.34 -19.36 -0.03
CA GLY A 33 2.60 -20.25 0.88
C GLY A 33 2.31 -19.74 2.29
N LYS A 34 2.68 -18.51 2.65
CA LYS A 34 2.30 -17.87 3.91
C LYS A 34 1.26 -16.79 3.61
N THR A 35 0.01 -17.16 3.72
CA THR A 35 -1.10 -16.21 3.89
C THR A 35 -0.75 -15.32 5.07
N MET A 36 -0.47 -14.04 4.82
CA MET A 36 -0.65 -13.07 5.89
C MET A 36 -2.15 -13.05 6.17
N PRO A 37 -2.61 -13.44 7.36
CA PRO A 37 -4.01 -13.21 7.72
C PRO A 37 -4.27 -11.72 7.55
N ASN A 38 -5.46 -11.33 7.08
CA ASN A 38 -5.92 -9.95 7.14
C ASN A 38 -5.48 -9.39 8.48
N LEU A 39 -4.68 -8.32 8.46
CA LEU A 39 -4.08 -7.78 9.69
C LEU A 39 -5.21 -7.23 10.58
N VAL A 40 -5.87 -8.11 11.31
CA VAL A 40 -6.90 -7.74 12.26
C VAL A 40 -6.20 -7.17 13.48
N LEU A 41 -6.02 -5.87 13.47
CA LEU A 41 -5.48 -5.15 14.62
C LEU A 41 -6.62 -4.84 15.60
N PRO A 42 -6.42 -5.06 16.92
CA PRO A 42 -7.33 -4.55 17.93
C PRO A 42 -7.56 -3.05 17.74
N THR A 43 -8.77 -2.56 18.00
CA THR A 43 -9.16 -1.17 17.75
C THR A 43 -8.18 -0.14 18.34
N ARG A 44 -7.67 -0.41 19.55
CA ARG A 44 -6.71 0.47 20.23
C ARG A 44 -5.34 0.47 19.52
N THR A 45 -4.89 -0.68 19.04
CA THR A 45 -3.65 -0.80 18.25
C THR A 45 -3.79 -0.07 16.92
N LEU A 46 -4.93 -0.22 16.25
CA LEU A 46 -5.22 0.48 14.99
C LEU A 46 -5.26 2.00 15.17
N TYR A 47 -5.78 2.49 16.30
CA TYR A 47 -5.73 3.92 16.62
C TYR A 47 -4.30 4.44 16.69
N VAL A 48 -3.40 3.72 17.38
CA VAL A 48 -1.97 4.09 17.45
C VAL A 48 -1.31 4.07 16.07
N VAL A 49 -1.61 3.06 15.25
CA VAL A 49 -1.11 2.95 13.87
C VAL A 49 -1.56 4.15 13.03
N ASN A 50 -2.84 4.54 13.09
CA ASN A 50 -3.34 5.69 12.34
C ASN A 50 -2.69 7.01 12.79
N LYS A 51 -2.49 7.22 14.10
CA LYS A 51 -1.75 8.38 14.63
C LYS A 51 -0.29 8.38 14.15
N ALA A 52 0.35 7.21 14.12
CA ALA A 52 1.73 7.10 13.62
C ALA A 52 1.82 7.37 12.11
N ILE A 53 0.87 6.88 11.32
CA ILE A 53 0.76 7.19 9.88
C ILE A 53 0.72 8.69 9.67
N ASP A 54 -0.15 9.39 10.37
CA ASP A 54 -0.31 10.84 10.29
C ASP A 54 1.00 11.58 10.65
N LEU A 55 1.63 11.19 11.74
CA LEU A 55 2.92 11.76 12.16
C LEU A 55 4.04 11.53 11.15
N PHE A 56 4.16 10.32 10.60
CA PHE A 56 5.18 9.99 9.60
C PHE A 56 4.91 10.69 8.27
N HIS A 57 3.65 10.81 7.89
CA HIS A 57 3.24 11.52 6.69
C HIS A 57 3.72 12.98 6.72
N HIS A 58 3.41 13.71 7.77
CA HIS A 58 3.69 15.13 7.87
C HIS A 58 5.15 15.45 8.23
N ARG A 59 5.83 14.60 9.00
CA ARG A 59 7.16 14.93 9.58
C ARG A 59 8.28 13.98 9.19
N GLY A 60 7.96 12.89 8.48
CA GLY A 60 8.95 11.88 8.10
C GLY A 60 9.26 10.87 9.19
N PHE A 61 9.91 9.79 8.78
CA PHE A 61 10.15 8.64 9.67
C PHE A 61 11.25 8.91 10.71
N HIS A 62 12.26 9.73 10.37
CA HIS A 62 13.41 9.95 11.24
C HIS A 62 13.11 10.93 12.37
N LEU A 63 12.35 11.98 12.10
CA LEU A 63 12.05 13.04 13.07
C LEU A 63 11.05 12.62 14.15
N ILE A 64 10.31 11.56 13.94
CA ILE A 64 9.31 11.06 14.89
C ILE A 64 9.89 9.96 15.75
N GLY A 65 10.15 10.26 17.02
CA GLY A 65 10.57 9.30 18.05
C GLY A 65 9.39 8.57 18.69
N VAL A 66 9.68 7.47 19.40
CA VAL A 66 8.68 6.69 20.15
C VAL A 66 7.96 7.56 21.18
N ASP A 67 8.67 8.47 21.84
CA ASP A 67 8.10 9.36 22.87
C ASP A 67 6.99 10.25 22.30
N ARG A 68 7.16 10.74 21.09
CA ARG A 68 6.13 11.52 20.44
C ARG A 68 4.91 10.69 20.07
N ILE A 69 5.12 9.48 19.52
CA ILE A 69 4.03 8.57 19.17
C ILE A 69 3.21 8.22 20.41
N VAL A 70 3.88 7.85 21.51
CA VAL A 70 3.28 7.52 22.80
C VAL A 70 2.43 8.68 23.34
N LYS A 71 2.98 9.90 23.31
CA LYS A 71 2.28 11.12 23.72
C LYS A 71 1.05 11.42 22.89
N GLU A 72 1.19 11.41 21.56
CA GLU A 72 0.08 11.73 20.63
C GLU A 72 -1.00 10.64 20.58
N SER A 73 -0.65 9.40 20.97
CA SER A 73 -1.57 8.27 21.01
C SER A 73 -2.16 8.00 22.42
N GLU A 74 -1.76 8.82 23.40
CA GLU A 74 -2.23 8.71 24.80
C GLU A 74 -2.05 7.30 25.39
N ILE A 75 -0.89 6.68 25.13
CA ILE A 75 -0.51 5.37 25.66
C ILE A 75 0.78 5.47 26.47
N THR A 76 1.12 4.42 27.22
CA THR A 76 2.43 4.33 27.89
C THR A 76 3.49 3.73 26.96
N LYS A 77 4.78 3.97 27.29
CA LYS A 77 5.89 3.29 26.59
C LYS A 77 5.78 1.77 26.71
N ALA A 78 5.39 1.25 27.86
CA ALA A 78 5.18 -0.19 28.06
C ALA A 78 4.10 -0.73 27.11
N THR A 79 2.98 -0.03 26.97
CA THR A 79 1.92 -0.38 26.02
C THR A 79 2.42 -0.37 24.58
N PHE A 80 3.22 0.63 24.21
CA PHE A 80 3.82 0.72 22.87
C PHE A 80 4.69 -0.51 22.56
N TYR A 81 5.62 -0.84 23.47
CA TYR A 81 6.51 -1.97 23.26
C TYR A 81 5.79 -3.33 23.31
N ASN A 82 4.72 -3.45 24.08
CA ASN A 82 3.85 -4.63 24.07
C ASN A 82 3.14 -4.82 22.72
N TYR A 83 2.74 -3.72 22.05
CA TYR A 83 2.06 -3.80 20.75
C TYR A 83 3.03 -4.01 19.58
N PHE A 84 4.13 -3.29 19.59
CA PHE A 84 4.97 -3.14 18.39
C PHE A 84 6.40 -3.66 18.55
N HIS A 85 6.88 -3.87 19.79
CA HIS A 85 8.26 -4.28 20.12
C HIS A 85 9.34 -3.28 19.68
N SER A 86 9.17 -2.59 18.55
CA SER A 86 10.13 -1.60 18.04
C SER A 86 9.44 -0.55 17.17
N LYS A 87 10.12 0.59 16.98
CA LYS A 87 9.70 1.62 16.02
C LYS A 87 9.68 1.08 14.58
N GLU A 88 10.67 0.27 14.20
CA GLU A 88 10.72 -0.34 12.87
C GLU A 88 9.48 -1.20 12.61
N ARG A 89 9.07 -2.01 13.59
CA ARG A 89 7.87 -2.84 13.46
C ARG A 89 6.59 -2.01 13.33
N LEU A 90 6.49 -0.90 14.07
CA LEU A 90 5.38 0.04 13.88
C LEU A 90 5.38 0.63 12.46
N ILE A 91 6.53 1.10 11.96
CA ILE A 91 6.64 1.62 10.59
C ILE A 91 6.22 0.55 9.57
N GLU A 92 6.68 -0.68 9.74
CA GLU A 92 6.30 -1.80 8.88
C GLU A 92 4.78 -2.02 8.86
N ILE A 93 4.13 -2.00 10.02
CA ILE A 93 2.67 -2.14 10.14
C ILE A 93 1.96 -0.95 9.48
N CYS A 94 2.41 0.28 9.68
CA CYS A 94 1.86 1.46 9.02
C CYS A 94 1.90 1.32 7.49
N LEU A 95 3.04 0.90 6.94
CA LEU A 95 3.21 0.69 5.50
C LEU A 95 2.38 -0.48 4.98
N MET A 96 2.19 -1.54 5.77
CA MET A 96 1.29 -2.65 5.42
C MET A 96 -0.15 -2.19 5.30
N VAL A 97 -0.66 -1.44 6.28
CA VAL A 97 -2.03 -0.91 6.27
C VAL A 97 -2.25 0.01 5.06
N GLN A 98 -1.30 0.89 4.77
CA GLN A 98 -1.40 1.78 3.61
C GLN A 98 -1.33 1.01 2.29
N LYS A 99 -0.43 0.04 2.20
CA LYS A 99 -0.30 -0.83 1.02
C LYS A 99 -1.59 -1.59 0.73
N GLU A 100 -2.22 -2.19 1.73
CA GLU A 100 -3.45 -2.96 1.57
C GLU A 100 -4.59 -2.07 1.09
N LYS A 101 -4.82 -0.93 1.72
CA LYS A 101 -5.83 0.05 1.29
C LYS A 101 -5.61 0.50 -0.16
N LEU A 102 -4.36 0.77 -0.53
CA LEU A 102 -4.01 1.21 -1.87
C LEU A 102 -4.22 0.10 -2.90
N GLN A 103 -3.87 -1.14 -2.58
CA GLN A 103 -4.12 -2.29 -3.42
C GLN A 103 -5.61 -2.52 -3.66
N GLU A 104 -6.43 -2.41 -2.62
CA GLU A 104 -7.89 -2.50 -2.71
C GLU A 104 -8.47 -1.42 -3.64
N GLN A 105 -8.01 -0.18 -3.52
CA GLN A 105 -8.45 0.91 -4.41
C GLN A 105 -8.05 0.68 -5.86
N VAL A 106 -6.81 0.25 -6.13
CA VAL A 106 -6.35 -0.05 -7.49
C VAL A 106 -7.16 -1.20 -8.09
N VAL A 107 -7.38 -2.28 -7.34
CA VAL A 107 -8.18 -3.42 -7.82
C VAL A 107 -9.61 -3.00 -8.08
N ALA A 108 -10.22 -2.22 -7.19
CA ALA A 108 -11.58 -1.71 -7.37
C ALA A 108 -11.72 -0.89 -8.67
N MET A 109 -10.75 -0.01 -8.94
CA MET A 109 -10.76 0.82 -10.16
C MET A 109 -10.52 -0.01 -11.43
N VAL A 110 -9.62 -0.99 -11.36
CA VAL A 110 -9.17 -1.73 -12.55
C VAL A 110 -10.12 -2.88 -12.89
N GLU A 111 -10.49 -3.68 -11.89
CA GLU A 111 -11.16 -4.97 -12.11
C GLU A 111 -12.68 -4.90 -11.91
N TYR A 112 -13.15 -4.09 -10.98
CA TYR A 112 -14.57 -4.07 -10.64
C TYR A 112 -15.36 -2.92 -11.27
N ASP A 113 -14.74 -1.81 -11.59
CA ASP A 113 -15.41 -0.71 -12.26
C ASP A 113 -15.47 -0.96 -13.77
N LEU A 114 -16.53 -1.58 -14.23
CA LEU A 114 -16.76 -1.85 -15.66
C LEU A 114 -17.41 -0.68 -16.40
N SER A 115 -17.88 0.33 -15.68
CA SER A 115 -18.65 1.48 -16.24
C SER A 115 -17.76 2.64 -16.65
N THR A 116 -16.64 2.86 -15.96
CA THR A 116 -15.72 3.96 -16.24
C THR A 116 -14.89 3.71 -17.48
N PRO A 117 -14.80 4.66 -18.42
CA PRO A 117 -13.91 4.57 -19.58
C PRO A 117 -12.44 4.39 -19.17
N THR A 118 -11.69 3.66 -19.99
CA THR A 118 -10.27 3.34 -19.73
C THR A 118 -9.43 4.56 -19.45
N ILE A 119 -9.64 5.65 -20.20
CA ILE A 119 -8.86 6.88 -20.02
C ILE A 119 -9.12 7.54 -18.66
N ASP A 120 -10.34 7.47 -18.16
CA ASP A 120 -10.67 8.02 -16.86
C ASP A 120 -10.16 7.17 -15.71
N LYS A 121 -10.10 5.85 -15.89
CA LYS A 121 -9.39 4.93 -14.96
C LYS A 121 -7.90 5.27 -14.87
N LEU A 122 -7.26 5.54 -16.01
CA LEU A 122 -5.86 5.95 -16.04
C LEU A 122 -5.62 7.27 -15.31
N LYS A 123 -6.51 8.25 -15.50
CA LYS A 123 -6.44 9.51 -14.74
C LYS A 123 -6.57 9.26 -13.24
N LYS A 124 -7.58 8.50 -12.83
CA LYS A 124 -7.77 8.15 -11.40
C LYS A 124 -6.55 7.43 -10.82
N LEU A 125 -5.93 6.50 -11.57
CA LEU A 125 -4.70 5.82 -11.13
C LEU A 125 -3.51 6.78 -11.03
N TYR A 126 -3.37 7.69 -11.98
CA TYR A 126 -2.35 8.74 -11.93
C TYR A 126 -2.56 9.63 -10.71
N ASP A 127 -3.76 10.15 -10.51
CA ASP A 127 -4.11 11.00 -9.37
C ASP A 127 -3.85 10.29 -8.04
N LEU A 128 -4.23 9.02 -7.92
CA LEU A 128 -3.97 8.20 -6.73
C LEU A 128 -2.48 8.09 -6.36
N HIS A 129 -1.59 8.06 -7.36
CA HIS A 129 -0.14 7.90 -7.15
C HIS A 129 0.64 9.22 -7.10
N THR A 130 0.02 10.32 -7.48
CA THR A 130 0.63 11.66 -7.45
C THR A 130 0.11 12.55 -6.32
N ASP A 131 -0.96 12.12 -5.66
CA ASP A 131 -1.51 12.83 -4.51
C ASP A 131 -0.54 12.78 -3.30
N LEU A 132 -0.01 13.95 -2.94
CA LEU A 132 0.92 14.10 -1.83
C LEU A 132 0.28 13.95 -0.45
N GLU A 133 -1.05 14.03 -0.36
CA GLU A 133 -1.82 13.76 0.86
C GLU A 133 -2.42 12.34 0.84
N GLY A 134 -2.23 11.62 -0.26
CA GLY A 134 -2.83 10.30 -0.50
C GLY A 134 -2.08 9.13 0.14
N LEU A 135 -2.70 7.97 0.00
CA LEU A 135 -2.18 6.71 0.55
C LEU A 135 -0.79 6.32 0.02
N TYR A 136 -0.50 6.64 -1.24
CA TYR A 136 0.76 6.27 -1.87
C TYR A 136 1.94 7.08 -1.36
N TYR A 137 1.71 8.32 -0.92
CA TYR A 137 2.78 9.22 -0.51
C TYR A 137 3.65 8.66 0.62
N LEU A 138 3.05 8.02 1.62
CA LEU A 138 3.81 7.42 2.71
C LEU A 138 4.70 6.25 2.24
N LEU A 139 4.21 5.41 1.31
CA LEU A 139 4.99 4.33 0.69
C LEU A 139 6.14 4.90 -0.16
N PHE A 140 5.86 5.93 -0.95
CA PHE A 140 6.86 6.65 -1.74
C PHE A 140 7.94 7.24 -0.85
N LYS A 141 7.57 7.98 0.18
CA LYS A 141 8.47 8.57 1.16
C LYS A 141 9.36 7.52 1.84
N ALA A 142 8.80 6.37 2.20
CA ALA A 142 9.54 5.26 2.80
C ALA A 142 10.65 4.74 1.89
N ILE A 143 10.41 4.65 0.57
CA ILE A 143 11.42 4.19 -0.39
C ILE A 143 12.68 5.05 -0.36
N PHE A 144 12.54 6.35 -0.15
CA PHE A 144 13.67 7.28 -0.13
C PHE A 144 14.29 7.44 1.26
N GLU A 145 13.47 7.48 2.30
CA GLU A 145 13.95 7.85 3.64
C GLU A 145 14.50 6.68 4.45
N ILE A 146 13.95 5.46 4.32
CA ILE A 146 14.20 4.41 5.33
C ILE A 146 15.00 3.20 4.85
N LYS A 147 15.50 3.22 3.63
CA LYS A 147 16.23 2.08 3.02
C LYS A 147 17.31 1.50 3.92
N ASN A 148 18.13 2.35 4.50
CA ASN A 148 19.28 1.93 5.32
C ASN A 148 18.95 1.81 6.82
N SER A 149 17.94 2.57 7.29
CA SER A 149 17.63 2.69 8.71
C SER A 149 16.60 1.66 9.20
N TYR A 150 15.67 1.27 8.34
CA TYR A 150 14.57 0.34 8.66
C TYR A 150 14.34 -0.63 7.50
N PRO A 151 15.25 -1.58 7.28
CA PRO A 151 15.27 -2.43 6.08
C PRO A 151 14.03 -3.31 5.94
N LYS A 152 13.45 -3.81 7.03
CA LYS A 152 12.21 -4.62 6.98
C LYS A 152 11.01 -3.78 6.54
N ALA A 153 10.88 -2.59 7.09
CA ALA A 153 9.83 -1.65 6.71
C ALA A 153 10.00 -1.19 5.25
N TYR A 154 11.23 -0.91 4.82
CA TYR A 154 11.54 -0.60 3.42
C TYR A 154 11.07 -1.71 2.46
N GLN A 155 11.30 -2.98 2.79
CA GLN A 155 10.84 -4.11 1.98
C GLN A 155 9.31 -4.11 1.82
N THR A 156 8.57 -3.67 2.83
CA THR A 156 7.11 -3.57 2.76
C THR A 156 6.67 -2.53 1.73
N ALA A 157 7.32 -1.36 1.67
CA ALA A 157 7.06 -0.36 0.63
C ALA A 157 7.42 -0.89 -0.78
N MET A 158 8.55 -1.58 -0.91
CA MET A 158 8.98 -2.17 -2.17
C MET A 158 8.05 -3.27 -2.69
N ARG A 159 7.40 -4.01 -1.80
CA ARG A 159 6.39 -5.03 -2.19
C ARG A 159 5.20 -4.43 -2.94
N TYR A 160 4.74 -3.25 -2.56
CA TYR A 160 3.69 -2.57 -3.33
C TYR A 160 4.17 -2.24 -4.75
N ARG A 161 5.37 -1.66 -4.87
CA ARG A 161 5.95 -1.31 -6.17
C ARG A 161 6.12 -2.54 -7.07
N THR A 162 6.61 -3.64 -6.51
CA THR A 162 6.76 -4.91 -7.23
C THR A 162 5.40 -5.45 -7.67
N TRP A 163 4.42 -5.45 -6.78
CA TRP A 163 3.05 -5.87 -7.08
C TRP A 163 2.44 -5.02 -8.21
N LEU A 164 2.57 -3.70 -8.12
CA LEU A 164 2.06 -2.79 -9.15
C LEU A 164 2.72 -3.08 -10.51
N LYS A 165 4.05 -3.23 -10.54
CA LYS A 165 4.78 -3.60 -11.74
C LYS A 165 4.27 -4.91 -12.34
N MET A 166 4.07 -5.94 -11.54
CA MET A 166 3.57 -7.23 -12.02
C MET A 166 2.16 -7.13 -12.58
N LYS A 167 1.29 -6.36 -11.94
CA LYS A 167 -0.07 -6.09 -12.45
C LYS A 167 -0.04 -5.51 -13.86
N PHE A 168 0.89 -4.59 -14.10
CA PHE A 168 1.02 -3.94 -15.41
C PHE A 168 1.80 -4.78 -16.45
N THR A 169 2.68 -5.71 -16.03
CA THR A 169 3.48 -6.54 -16.97
C THR A 169 2.69 -7.74 -17.49
N VAL A 170 1.95 -8.43 -16.64
CA VAL A 170 1.13 -9.61 -17.03
C VAL A 170 0.07 -9.26 -18.09
N SER A 171 -0.31 -8.00 -18.18
CA SER A 171 -1.29 -7.55 -19.19
C SER A 171 -0.66 -7.16 -20.52
N LEU A 172 0.67 -7.21 -20.63
CA LEU A 172 1.42 -6.92 -21.88
C LEU A 172 1.75 -8.18 -22.69
N GLU A 173 1.61 -9.36 -22.10
CA GLU A 173 1.92 -10.64 -22.73
C GLU A 173 0.69 -11.34 -23.33
N CYS A 174 -0.43 -10.60 -23.49
CA CYS A 174 -1.65 -11.11 -24.13
C CYS A 174 -1.93 -10.43 -25.46
#